data_7633be2436fdd6fef592cadc19e96ee3
#
_entry.id   7633be2436fdd6fef592cadc19e96ee3
#
_cell.length_a   1.000
_cell.length_b   1.000
_cell.length_c   1.000
_cell.angle_alpha   90.00
_cell.angle_beta   90.00
_cell.angle_gamma   90.00
#
_symmetry.space_group_name_H-M   'P 1'
#
loop_
_entity.id
_entity.type
_entity.pdbx_description
1 polymer ?
#
loop_
_entity_poly.entity_id
_entity_poly.type
_entity_poly.pdbx_seq_one_letter_code
_entity_poly.pdbx_strand_id
1 'polypeptide(L)'
;MKYRVRKLFSSLLLVSVLVLTILLGSDILNTATAAAAVRQLEEAPGQVVYQSRGTLKDQQGNRWGAIAFKRIRPDGKASFDLRLVGFPGMVEIDRTQPLLLTNSLGKTWKANDASTNIFTDEIQPHVGQYDLQPLVTQLQTAIPLTLTLATVNGEPVKLSIPPSLVQEWQTVANY
;
A
#
# COMPACT_ATOMS: atom_id res chain seq x y z
N MET A 1 18.99 64.02 -0.23
CA MET A 1 18.14 63.21 -1.13
C MET A 1 18.60 61.73 -1.17
N LYS A 2 19.85 61.39 -1.19
CA LYS A 2 20.40 60.01 -1.30
C LYS A 2 20.02 59.05 -0.14
N TYR A 3 19.81 59.56 1.07
CA TYR A 3 19.49 58.73 2.23
C TYR A 3 18.08 58.13 2.26
N ARG A 4 17.08 58.85 1.70
CA ARG A 4 15.69 58.40 1.62
C ARG A 4 15.51 57.33 0.55
N VAL A 5 16.24 57.45 -0.56
CA VAL A 5 16.20 56.47 -1.66
C VAL A 5 16.79 55.13 -1.23
N ARG A 6 17.88 55.16 -0.43
CA ARG A 6 18.54 53.96 0.11
C ARG A 6 17.62 53.18 1.09
N LYS A 7 16.84 53.88 1.92
CA LYS A 7 15.88 53.28 2.83
C LYS A 7 14.71 52.63 2.08
N LEU A 8 14.24 53.28 1.01
CA LEU A 8 13.16 52.76 0.17
C LEU A 8 13.62 51.49 -0.57
N PHE A 9 14.83 51.46 -1.10
CA PHE A 9 15.41 50.28 -1.77
C PHE A 9 15.59 49.11 -0.78
N SER A 10 16.09 49.39 0.42
CA SER A 10 16.25 48.34 1.46
C SER A 10 14.92 47.77 1.93
N SER A 11 13.87 48.62 2.06
CA SER A 11 12.53 48.17 2.43
C SER A 11 11.86 47.34 1.30
N LEU A 12 12.06 47.74 0.05
CA LEU A 12 11.52 46.99 -1.10
C LEU A 12 12.16 45.61 -1.24
N LEU A 13 13.46 45.52 -0.99
CA LEU A 13 14.23 44.28 -1.03
C LEU A 13 13.82 43.34 0.09
N LEU A 14 13.55 43.84 1.30
CA LEU A 14 13.05 43.06 2.43
C LEU A 14 11.65 42.48 2.16
N VAL A 15 10.75 43.29 1.56
CA VAL A 15 9.40 42.84 1.20
C VAL A 15 9.45 41.80 0.10
N SER A 16 10.32 41.94 -0.91
CA SER A 16 10.45 40.95 -1.98
C SER A 16 11.00 39.61 -1.50
N VAL A 17 11.96 39.62 -0.55
CA VAL A 17 12.48 38.39 0.09
C VAL A 17 11.40 37.73 0.93
N LEU A 18 10.59 38.51 1.68
CA LEU A 18 9.49 37.97 2.48
C LEU A 18 8.41 37.32 1.60
N VAL A 19 8.03 37.95 0.51
CA VAL A 19 7.05 37.40 -0.45
C VAL A 19 7.59 36.13 -1.10
N LEU A 20 8.88 36.10 -1.46
CA LEU A 20 9.52 34.93 -2.07
C LEU A 20 9.56 33.75 -1.09
N THR A 21 9.88 34.00 0.20
CA THR A 21 9.88 32.96 1.24
C THR A 21 8.47 32.41 1.51
N ILE A 22 7.43 33.25 1.46
CA ILE A 22 6.04 32.80 1.61
C ILE A 22 5.63 31.94 0.40
N LEU A 23 5.98 32.35 -0.82
CA LEU A 23 5.66 31.59 -2.05
C LEU A 23 6.39 30.23 -2.09
N LEU A 24 7.68 30.17 -1.71
CA LEU A 24 8.45 28.92 -1.64
C LEU A 24 8.01 28.03 -0.45
N GLY A 25 7.53 28.63 0.64
CA GLY A 25 7.05 27.89 1.79
C GLY A 25 5.67 27.26 1.61
N SER A 26 4.84 27.80 0.69
CA SER A 26 3.49 27.29 0.44
C SER A 26 3.50 25.93 -0.26
N ASP A 27 4.51 25.63 -1.09
CA ASP A 27 4.63 24.35 -1.79
C ASP A 27 5.13 23.20 -0.88
N ILE A 28 5.81 23.54 0.24
CA ILE A 28 6.31 22.53 1.18
C ILE A 28 5.18 21.95 2.06
N LEU A 29 4.07 22.69 2.22
CA LEU A 29 2.93 22.23 3.02
C LEU A 29 1.91 21.41 2.23
N ASN A 30 2.01 21.40 0.90
CA ASN A 30 1.23 20.52 0.04
C ASN A 30 1.97 19.19 -0.16
N THR A 31 2.27 18.47 0.91
CA THR A 31 2.43 17.02 0.79
C THR A 31 1.06 16.48 0.40
N ALA A 32 0.80 16.39 -0.91
CA ALA A 32 -0.26 15.55 -1.41
C ALA A 32 -0.02 14.19 -0.79
N THR A 33 -0.85 13.84 0.19
CA THR A 33 -1.00 12.46 0.63
C THR A 33 -1.32 11.73 -0.68
N ALA A 34 -0.35 10.96 -1.19
CA ALA A 34 -0.61 10.10 -2.33
C ALA A 34 -1.62 9.06 -1.83
N ALA A 35 -2.88 9.44 -1.83
CA ALA A 35 -3.97 8.48 -1.74
C ALA A 35 -3.74 7.56 -2.92
N ALA A 36 -3.34 6.32 -2.66
CA ALA A 36 -3.22 5.33 -3.71
C ALA A 36 -4.59 5.24 -4.36
N ALA A 37 -4.67 5.75 -5.58
CA ALA A 37 -5.94 5.83 -6.29
C ALA A 37 -6.41 4.41 -6.52
N VAL A 38 -7.59 4.07 -5.99
CA VAL A 38 -8.25 2.81 -6.34
C VAL A 38 -8.44 2.80 -7.85
N ARG A 39 -7.88 1.79 -8.50
CA ARG A 39 -7.96 1.63 -9.95
C ARG A 39 -9.01 0.59 -10.27
N GLN A 40 -9.90 0.95 -11.20
CA GLN A 40 -10.82 -0.01 -11.80
C GLN A 40 -10.23 -0.49 -13.12
N LEU A 41 -10.26 -1.80 -13.34
CA LEU A 41 -9.79 -2.49 -14.54
C LEU A 41 -10.85 -3.50 -14.96
N GLU A 42 -11.04 -3.66 -16.26
CA GLU A 42 -11.77 -4.79 -16.82
C GLU A 42 -10.75 -5.84 -17.26
N GLU A 43 -10.67 -6.98 -16.56
CA GLU A 43 -9.72 -8.07 -16.88
C GLU A 43 -10.23 -8.97 -18.02
N ALA A 44 -11.56 -9.09 -18.15
CA ALA A 44 -12.24 -9.85 -19.19
C ALA A 44 -13.65 -9.28 -19.36
N PRO A 45 -14.37 -9.59 -20.45
CA PRO A 45 -15.73 -9.13 -20.64
C PRO A 45 -16.62 -9.43 -19.45
N GLY A 46 -17.12 -8.36 -18.78
CA GLY A 46 -17.96 -8.45 -17.59
C GLY A 46 -17.24 -8.81 -16.29
N GLN A 47 -15.91 -8.93 -16.27
CA GLN A 47 -15.09 -9.11 -15.07
C GLN A 47 -14.41 -7.82 -14.68
N VAL A 48 -14.84 -7.24 -13.57
CA VAL A 48 -14.31 -5.96 -13.07
C VAL A 48 -13.41 -6.19 -11.87
N VAL A 49 -12.26 -5.49 -11.82
CA VAL A 49 -11.32 -5.52 -10.71
C VAL A 49 -11.10 -4.11 -10.19
N TYR A 50 -11.34 -3.92 -8.91
CA TYR A 50 -10.92 -2.74 -8.15
C TYR A 50 -9.64 -3.09 -7.39
N GLN A 51 -8.62 -2.24 -7.44
CA GLN A 51 -7.35 -2.54 -6.79
C GLN A 51 -6.70 -1.30 -6.17
N SER A 52 -5.99 -1.53 -5.04
CA SER A 52 -4.99 -0.64 -4.45
C SER A 52 -3.62 -1.29 -4.56
N ARG A 53 -2.60 -0.50 -4.89
CA ARG A 53 -1.20 -0.96 -5.00
C ARG A 53 -0.32 -0.14 -4.08
N GLY A 54 0.45 -0.83 -3.24
CA GLY A 54 1.43 -0.22 -2.36
C GLY A 54 2.79 -0.91 -2.48
N THR A 55 3.83 -0.20 -2.04
CA THR A 55 5.16 -0.77 -1.86
C THR A 55 5.45 -0.80 -0.37
N LEU A 56 5.81 -1.97 0.14
CA LEU A 56 6.18 -2.23 1.52
C LEU A 56 7.68 -2.50 1.61
N LYS A 57 8.21 -2.45 2.84
CA LYS A 57 9.57 -2.91 3.13
C LYS A 57 9.50 -3.97 4.20
N ASP A 58 10.34 -5.01 4.05
CA ASP A 58 10.52 -5.99 5.10
C ASP A 58 11.51 -5.51 6.17
N GLN A 59 11.78 -6.36 7.16
CA GLN A 59 12.70 -6.07 8.25
C GLN A 59 14.17 -5.94 7.80
N GLN A 60 14.52 -6.43 6.61
CA GLN A 60 15.84 -6.28 5.97
C GLN A 60 15.91 -5.09 5.02
N GLY A 61 14.80 -4.37 4.80
CA GLY A 61 14.70 -3.23 3.90
C GLY A 61 14.41 -3.59 2.43
N ASN A 62 14.18 -4.86 2.11
CA ASN A 62 13.81 -5.28 0.76
C ASN A 62 12.40 -4.79 0.41
N ARG A 63 12.19 -4.47 -0.85
CA ARG A 63 10.90 -3.97 -1.35
C ARG A 63 9.97 -5.11 -1.71
N TRP A 64 8.71 -4.95 -1.33
CA TRP A 64 7.61 -5.83 -1.64
C TRP A 64 6.48 -5.06 -2.29
N GLY A 65 5.93 -5.60 -3.39
CA GLY A 65 4.67 -5.14 -3.93
C GLY A 65 3.51 -5.72 -3.13
N ALA A 66 2.57 -4.87 -2.72
CA ALA A 66 1.32 -5.28 -2.10
C ALA A 66 0.15 -4.80 -2.97
N ILE A 67 -0.66 -5.72 -3.46
CA ILE A 67 -1.80 -5.43 -4.33
C ILE A 67 -3.03 -6.04 -3.69
N ALA A 68 -3.87 -5.21 -3.08
CA ALA A 68 -5.19 -5.63 -2.62
C ALA A 68 -6.20 -5.38 -3.73
N PHE A 69 -7.01 -6.36 -4.05
CA PHE A 69 -7.98 -6.24 -5.13
C PHE A 69 -9.27 -7.02 -4.87
N LYS A 70 -10.38 -6.39 -5.26
CA LYS A 70 -11.68 -7.03 -5.36
C LYS A 70 -11.97 -7.37 -6.80
N ARG A 71 -12.24 -8.63 -7.06
CA ARG A 71 -12.65 -9.11 -8.38
C ARG A 71 -14.14 -9.48 -8.34
N ILE A 72 -14.90 -8.88 -9.27
CA ILE A 72 -16.31 -9.19 -9.48
C ILE A 72 -16.41 -9.93 -10.81
N ARG A 73 -16.90 -11.18 -10.78
CA ARG A 73 -17.04 -12.01 -11.96
C ARG A 73 -18.39 -11.79 -12.64
N PRO A 74 -18.54 -12.21 -13.91
CA PRO A 74 -19.81 -12.08 -14.63
C PRO A 74 -21.01 -12.79 -13.95
N ASP A 75 -20.74 -13.85 -13.15
CA ASP A 75 -21.75 -14.57 -12.36
C ASP A 75 -22.15 -13.86 -11.06
N GLY A 76 -21.63 -12.64 -10.83
CA GLY A 76 -21.88 -11.84 -9.64
C GLY A 76 -21.07 -12.25 -8.41
N LYS A 77 -20.27 -13.31 -8.47
CA LYS A 77 -19.40 -13.69 -7.36
C LYS A 77 -18.23 -12.71 -7.23
N ALA A 78 -17.97 -12.30 -5.99
CA ALA A 78 -16.86 -11.44 -5.66
C ALA A 78 -15.82 -12.17 -4.81
N SER A 79 -14.53 -11.81 -4.98
CA SER A 79 -13.45 -12.17 -4.08
C SER A 79 -12.68 -10.92 -3.71
N PHE A 80 -12.06 -10.90 -2.52
CA PHE A 80 -11.14 -9.87 -2.11
C PHE A 80 -9.84 -10.51 -1.65
N ASP A 81 -8.79 -10.28 -2.41
CA ASP A 81 -7.49 -10.94 -2.26
C ASP A 81 -6.36 -9.92 -2.04
N LEU A 82 -5.32 -10.34 -1.33
CA LEU A 82 -4.05 -9.63 -1.23
C LEU A 82 -2.95 -10.43 -1.94
N ARG A 83 -2.33 -9.83 -2.95
CA ARG A 83 -1.15 -10.37 -3.61
C ARG A 83 0.10 -9.68 -3.09
N LEU A 84 1.06 -10.47 -2.64
CA LEU A 84 2.39 -10.04 -2.22
C LEU A 84 3.41 -10.49 -3.26
N VAL A 85 4.28 -9.56 -3.68
CA VAL A 85 5.30 -9.79 -4.71
C VAL A 85 6.65 -9.37 -4.14
N GLY A 86 7.49 -10.33 -3.83
CA GLY A 86 8.88 -10.12 -3.47
C GLY A 86 9.78 -9.97 -4.69
N PHE A 87 11.08 -9.83 -4.47
CA PHE A 87 12.06 -9.79 -5.56
C PHE A 87 12.44 -11.23 -5.95
N PRO A 88 12.51 -11.54 -7.25
CA PRO A 88 12.90 -12.88 -7.73
C PRO A 88 14.24 -13.34 -7.16
N GLY A 89 14.28 -14.59 -6.69
CA GLY A 89 15.49 -15.21 -6.15
C GLY A 89 15.87 -14.80 -4.72
N MET A 90 15.15 -13.85 -4.09
CA MET A 90 15.42 -13.43 -2.72
C MET A 90 14.65 -14.25 -1.69
N VAL A 91 13.50 -14.77 -2.05
CA VAL A 91 12.61 -15.48 -1.13
C VAL A 91 11.81 -16.54 -1.86
N GLU A 92 11.56 -17.65 -1.17
CA GLU A 92 10.61 -18.68 -1.57
C GLU A 92 9.51 -18.76 -0.50
N ILE A 93 8.27 -18.45 -0.89
CA ILE A 93 7.12 -18.39 0.00
C ILE A 93 6.64 -19.82 0.30
N ASP A 94 6.48 -20.14 1.58
CA ASP A 94 5.81 -21.38 2.02
C ASP A 94 4.29 -21.21 1.97
N ARG A 95 3.68 -21.65 0.87
CA ARG A 95 2.22 -21.56 0.64
C ARG A 95 1.40 -22.57 1.44
N THR A 96 2.06 -23.52 2.12
CA THR A 96 1.37 -24.44 3.03
C THR A 96 0.94 -23.76 4.33
N GLN A 97 1.52 -22.57 4.60
CA GLN A 97 1.23 -21.78 5.78
C GLN A 97 0.35 -20.57 5.42
N PRO A 98 -0.59 -20.18 6.28
CA PRO A 98 -1.37 -18.99 6.09
C PRO A 98 -0.54 -17.73 6.30
N LEU A 99 -0.91 -16.63 5.64
CA LEU A 99 -0.42 -15.30 5.99
C LEU A 99 -1.02 -14.88 7.34
N LEU A 100 -0.18 -14.46 8.28
CA LEU A 100 -0.63 -13.94 9.56
C LEU A 100 -0.72 -12.40 9.48
N LEU A 101 -1.85 -11.85 9.92
CA LEU A 101 -2.05 -10.41 10.08
C LEU A 101 -2.16 -10.12 11.59
N THR A 102 -1.21 -9.40 12.15
CA THR A 102 -1.20 -9.08 13.59
C THR A 102 -1.28 -7.56 13.75
N ASN A 103 -2.23 -7.08 14.54
CA ASN A 103 -2.30 -5.66 14.88
C ASN A 103 -1.39 -5.31 16.07
N SER A 104 -1.16 -4.01 16.32
CA SER A 104 -0.32 -3.55 17.43
C SER A 104 -0.89 -3.87 18.82
N LEU A 105 -2.15 -4.32 18.91
CA LEU A 105 -2.77 -4.82 20.16
C LEU A 105 -2.58 -6.32 20.36
N GLY A 106 -1.85 -7.01 19.45
CA GLY A 106 -1.57 -8.44 19.53
C GLY A 106 -2.68 -9.34 18.98
N LYS A 107 -3.78 -8.80 18.44
CA LYS A 107 -4.80 -9.62 17.78
C LYS A 107 -4.29 -10.09 16.43
N THR A 108 -4.41 -11.41 16.18
CA THR A 108 -3.91 -12.06 14.97
C THR A 108 -5.05 -12.72 14.20
N TRP A 109 -5.03 -12.56 12.88
CA TRP A 109 -5.90 -13.23 11.91
C TRP A 109 -5.06 -14.06 10.94
N LYS A 110 -5.67 -15.06 10.32
CA LYS A 110 -5.04 -15.95 9.35
C LYS A 110 -5.76 -15.82 8.02
N ALA A 111 -5.01 -15.44 6.97
CA ALA A 111 -5.49 -15.44 5.59
C ALA A 111 -4.97 -16.70 4.88
N ASN A 112 -5.88 -17.47 4.29
CA ASN A 112 -5.53 -18.68 3.58
C ASN A 112 -4.86 -18.37 2.24
N ASP A 113 -3.96 -19.24 1.81
CA ASP A 113 -3.34 -19.16 0.49
C ASP A 113 -4.41 -19.31 -0.61
N ALA A 114 -4.36 -18.44 -1.59
CA ALA A 114 -5.19 -18.42 -2.81
C ALA A 114 -4.33 -18.31 -4.06
N SER A 115 -3.05 -18.65 -3.98
CA SER A 115 -2.06 -18.51 -5.07
C SER A 115 -2.37 -19.39 -6.28
N THR A 116 -3.09 -20.48 -6.10
CA THR A 116 -3.55 -21.35 -7.19
C THR A 116 -4.44 -20.63 -8.21
N ASN A 117 -5.04 -19.49 -7.79
CA ASN A 117 -5.88 -18.68 -8.68
C ASN A 117 -5.04 -17.77 -9.64
N ILE A 118 -3.71 -17.71 -9.46
CA ILE A 118 -2.81 -16.84 -10.25
C ILE A 118 -2.06 -17.65 -11.30
N PHE A 119 -1.60 -18.84 -10.92
CA PHE A 119 -0.65 -19.61 -11.71
C PHE A 119 -1.37 -20.68 -12.52
N THR A 120 -1.27 -20.58 -13.84
CA THR A 120 -1.76 -21.61 -14.75
C THR A 120 -0.67 -22.61 -15.14
N ASP A 121 0.59 -22.15 -15.24
CA ASP A 121 1.69 -22.95 -15.78
C ASP A 121 2.88 -23.04 -14.82
N GLU A 122 3.47 -21.92 -14.39
CA GLU A 122 4.66 -21.92 -13.55
C GLU A 122 4.45 -21.12 -12.26
N ILE A 123 4.75 -21.77 -11.14
CA ILE A 123 4.62 -21.15 -9.82
C ILE A 123 5.81 -20.24 -9.55
N GLN A 124 5.60 -18.95 -9.44
CA GLN A 124 6.64 -17.99 -9.09
C GLN A 124 6.88 -18.01 -7.57
N PRO A 125 8.05 -18.48 -7.08
CA PRO A 125 8.27 -18.74 -5.65
C PRO A 125 8.18 -17.48 -4.78
N HIS A 126 8.45 -16.31 -5.35
CA HIS A 126 8.43 -15.01 -4.67
C HIS A 126 7.06 -14.29 -4.71
N VAL A 127 6.01 -14.94 -5.25
CA VAL A 127 4.66 -14.37 -5.32
C VAL A 127 3.69 -15.21 -4.51
N GLY A 128 2.91 -14.58 -3.63
CA GLY A 128 1.81 -15.21 -2.89
C GLY A 128 0.53 -14.41 -3.01
N GLN A 129 -0.61 -15.09 -3.03
CA GLN A 129 -1.93 -14.48 -2.96
C GLN A 129 -2.72 -15.09 -1.81
N TYR A 130 -3.46 -14.24 -1.08
CA TYR A 130 -4.15 -14.63 0.14
C TYR A 130 -5.58 -14.10 0.13
N ASP A 131 -6.53 -14.95 0.56
CA ASP A 131 -7.93 -14.57 0.69
C ASP A 131 -8.13 -13.66 1.92
N LEU A 132 -8.46 -12.41 1.70
CA LEU A 132 -8.80 -11.44 2.74
C LEU A 132 -10.31 -11.19 2.88
N GLN A 133 -11.15 -11.79 2.05
CA GLN A 133 -12.60 -11.57 2.07
C GLN A 133 -13.21 -11.77 3.47
N PRO A 134 -12.88 -12.84 4.25
CA PRO A 134 -13.46 -13.06 5.57
C PRO A 134 -12.89 -12.14 6.65
N LEU A 135 -11.80 -11.43 6.38
CA LEU A 135 -11.04 -10.67 7.36
C LEU A 135 -11.22 -9.16 7.25
N VAL A 136 -11.50 -8.65 6.06
CA VAL A 136 -11.43 -7.22 5.76
C VAL A 136 -12.33 -6.37 6.67
N THR A 137 -13.51 -6.85 7.04
CA THR A 137 -14.44 -6.15 7.95
C THR A 137 -13.96 -6.14 9.41
N GLN A 138 -13.01 -7.01 9.76
CA GLN A 138 -12.47 -7.11 11.11
C GLN A 138 -11.20 -6.28 11.30
N LEU A 139 -10.59 -5.81 10.22
CA LEU A 139 -9.39 -4.99 10.25
C LEU A 139 -9.75 -3.57 10.66
N GLN A 140 -9.00 -3.02 11.62
CA GLN A 140 -9.22 -1.67 12.13
C GLN A 140 -8.31 -0.69 11.37
N THR A 141 -8.89 0.30 10.71
CA THR A 141 -8.15 1.28 9.89
C THR A 141 -7.26 2.23 10.68
N ALA A 142 -7.51 2.38 11.98
CA ALA A 142 -6.72 3.26 12.84
C ALA A 142 -5.45 2.59 13.42
N ILE A 143 -5.28 1.28 13.22
CA ILE A 143 -4.25 0.49 13.90
C ILE A 143 -3.31 -0.13 12.86
N PRO A 144 -1.98 0.09 12.99
CA PRO A 144 -1.00 -0.57 12.13
C PRO A 144 -1.10 -2.10 12.19
N LEU A 145 -0.87 -2.75 11.06
CA LEU A 145 -0.78 -4.19 10.95
C LEU A 145 0.65 -4.62 10.63
N THR A 146 1.01 -5.80 11.09
CA THR A 146 2.18 -6.54 10.63
C THR A 146 1.72 -7.79 9.90
N LEU A 147 2.13 -7.95 8.65
CA LEU A 147 2.00 -9.22 7.94
C LEU A 147 3.21 -10.08 8.27
N THR A 148 2.98 -11.34 8.60
CA THR A 148 4.04 -12.33 8.75
C THR A 148 3.83 -13.43 7.73
N LEU A 149 4.78 -13.51 6.79
CA LEU A 149 4.78 -14.42 5.66
C LEU A 149 5.77 -15.55 5.93
N ALA A 150 5.31 -16.79 5.89
CA ALA A 150 6.18 -17.96 6.03
C ALA A 150 7.02 -18.17 4.77
N THR A 151 8.25 -18.64 4.94
CA THR A 151 9.18 -18.95 3.86
C THR A 151 9.70 -20.38 3.99
N VAL A 152 10.10 -20.98 2.89
CA VAL A 152 10.58 -22.37 2.85
C VAL A 152 11.86 -22.55 3.67
N ASN A 153 12.75 -21.55 3.73
CA ASN A 153 13.96 -21.56 4.54
C ASN A 153 13.74 -21.28 6.04
N GLY A 154 12.50 -21.06 6.46
CA GLY A 154 12.11 -20.97 7.87
C GLY A 154 12.21 -19.57 8.49
N GLU A 155 12.87 -18.61 7.87
CA GLU A 155 12.87 -17.22 8.35
C GLU A 155 11.66 -16.44 7.83
N PRO A 156 10.70 -16.04 8.69
CA PRO A 156 9.51 -15.35 8.24
C PRO A 156 9.82 -13.91 7.78
N VAL A 157 9.21 -13.50 6.69
CA VAL A 157 9.21 -12.11 6.24
C VAL A 157 8.13 -11.35 7.00
N LYS A 158 8.48 -10.19 7.57
CA LYS A 158 7.55 -9.29 8.25
C LYS A 158 7.42 -7.98 7.48
N LEU A 159 6.19 -7.61 7.16
CA LEU A 159 5.86 -6.39 6.43
C LEU A 159 4.98 -5.49 7.30
N SER A 160 5.38 -4.24 7.50
CA SER A 160 4.58 -3.28 8.24
C SER A 160 3.58 -2.59 7.31
N ILE A 161 2.30 -2.61 7.68
CA ILE A 161 1.19 -2.02 6.94
C ILE A 161 0.72 -0.77 7.68
N PRO A 162 0.86 0.42 7.08
CA PRO A 162 0.37 1.64 7.71
C PRO A 162 -1.17 1.68 7.71
N PRO A 163 -1.78 2.42 8.66
CA PRO A 163 -3.23 2.58 8.75
C PRO A 163 -3.89 3.05 7.47
N SER A 164 -3.25 3.96 6.73
CA SER A 164 -3.75 4.46 5.44
C SER A 164 -3.96 3.34 4.41
N LEU A 165 -3.04 2.38 4.35
CA LEU A 165 -3.14 1.26 3.41
C LEU A 165 -4.25 0.28 3.83
N VAL A 166 -4.47 0.08 5.14
CA VAL A 166 -5.62 -0.69 5.64
C VAL A 166 -6.94 -0.04 5.24
N GLN A 167 -7.01 1.29 5.34
CA GLN A 167 -8.19 2.06 4.91
C GLN A 167 -8.46 1.92 3.41
N GLU A 168 -7.40 1.96 2.58
CA GLU A 168 -7.51 1.71 1.14
C GLU A 168 -8.04 0.31 0.83
N TRP A 169 -7.54 -0.71 1.54
CA TRP A 169 -8.02 -2.09 1.37
C TRP A 169 -9.50 -2.22 1.69
N GLN A 170 -9.97 -1.57 2.76
CA GLN A 170 -11.40 -1.54 3.06
C GLN A 170 -12.21 -0.80 1.99
N THR A 171 -11.67 0.30 1.47
CA THR A 171 -12.31 1.01 0.36
C THR A 171 -12.45 0.11 -0.86
N VAL A 172 -11.39 -0.58 -1.26
CA VAL A 172 -11.42 -1.55 -2.39
C VAL A 172 -12.42 -2.66 -2.15
N ALA A 173 -12.47 -3.21 -0.93
CA ALA A 173 -13.39 -4.31 -0.59
C ALA A 173 -14.87 -3.90 -0.63
N ASN A 174 -15.19 -2.61 -0.50
CA ASN A 174 -16.56 -2.10 -0.46
C ASN A 174 -17.13 -1.67 -1.83
N TYR A 175 -16.33 -1.73 -2.92
CA TYR A 175 -16.85 -1.57 -4.27
C TYR A 175 -17.71 -2.77 -4.67
#